data_648dbbd8b8dd243ecb19f04b3bacc992
#
_entry.id   648dbbd8b8dd243ecb19f04b3bacc992
#
_cell.length_a   1.000
_cell.length_b   1.000
_cell.length_c   1.000
_cell.angle_alpha   90.00
_cell.angle_beta   90.00
_cell.angle_gamma   90.00
#
_symmetry.space_group_name_H-M   'P 1'
#
loop_
_entity.id
_entity.type
_entity.pdbx_description
1 polymer ?
#
loop_
_entity_poly.entity_id
_entity_poly.type
_entity_poly.pdbx_seq_one_letter_code
_entity_poly.pdbx_strand_id
1 'polypeptide(L)'
;MFYDLYHSPLGQITLFSRDKKSLCGLCFASKNLAQGEFLADCKIFRQSKNWLDIYFSGVCPDFMPELDLCGSEFALSVWGEFLAIKYGSSTSYGKIAKTLAAKLGKEKIAAQAIGRAVGANPVPIIVPCHRVLGSDFGLKGYAYGLERKIALLKLEKIIYK
;
A
#
# COMPACT_ATOMS: atom_id res chain seq x y z
N MET A 1 -16.58 8.00 9.62
CA MET A 1 -15.22 7.96 9.05
C MET A 1 -14.44 9.12 9.63
N PHE A 2 -13.26 8.86 10.18
CA PHE A 2 -12.34 9.89 10.68
C PHE A 2 -11.18 10.03 9.71
N TYR A 3 -10.60 11.23 9.60
CA TYR A 3 -9.44 11.46 8.76
C TYR A 3 -8.46 12.47 9.35
N ASP A 4 -7.22 12.39 8.91
CA ASP A 4 -6.18 13.36 9.17
C ASP A 4 -5.30 13.53 7.92
N LEU A 5 -4.56 14.63 7.86
CA LEU A 5 -3.73 15.00 6.72
C LEU A 5 -2.24 14.82 7.05
N TYR A 6 -1.48 14.40 6.05
CA TYR A 6 -0.03 14.26 6.12
C TYR A 6 0.62 14.86 4.87
N HIS A 7 1.61 15.71 5.05
CA HIS A 7 2.35 16.32 3.95
C HIS A 7 3.60 15.48 3.67
N SER A 8 3.53 14.67 2.59
CA SER A 8 4.65 13.85 2.15
C SER A 8 5.47 14.55 1.05
N PRO A 9 6.71 14.07 0.80
CA PRO A 9 7.49 14.52 -0.36
C PRO A 9 6.81 14.27 -1.71
N LEU A 10 5.82 13.37 -1.76
CA LEU A 10 5.08 13.00 -2.97
C LEU A 10 3.70 13.69 -3.08
N GLY A 11 3.43 14.64 -2.19
CA GLY A 11 2.17 15.35 -2.11
C GLY A 11 1.39 15.06 -0.84
N GLN A 12 0.25 15.70 -0.71
CA GLN A 12 -0.62 15.53 0.46
C GLN A 12 -1.24 14.14 0.47
N ILE A 13 -1.19 13.51 1.62
CA ILE A 13 -1.82 12.23 1.93
C ILE A 13 -2.95 12.46 2.90
N THR A 14 -4.08 11.81 2.67
CA THR A 14 -5.17 11.70 3.63
C THR A 14 -5.18 10.30 4.22
N LEU A 15 -5.18 10.23 5.54
CA LEU A 15 -5.27 9.02 6.34
C LEU A 15 -6.70 8.84 6.84
N PHE A 16 -7.22 7.61 6.83
CA PHE A 16 -8.59 7.30 7.24
C PHE A 16 -8.65 6.23 8.30
N SER A 17 -9.58 6.38 9.24
CA SER A 17 -9.91 5.39 10.27
C SER A 17 -11.42 5.33 10.48
N ARG A 18 -11.97 4.12 10.74
CA ARG A 18 -13.38 3.94 11.10
C ARG A 18 -13.59 3.98 12.60
N ASP A 19 -12.64 3.50 13.36
CA ASP A 19 -12.74 3.17 14.79
C ASP A 19 -11.79 3.96 15.70
N LYS A 20 -10.96 4.86 15.12
CA LYS A 20 -9.89 5.61 15.79
C LYS A 20 -8.75 4.73 16.34
N LYS A 21 -8.75 3.43 16.03
CA LYS A 21 -7.76 2.45 16.53
C LYS A 21 -6.91 1.87 15.41
N SER A 22 -7.50 1.73 14.22
CA SER A 22 -6.87 1.12 13.05
C SER A 22 -6.95 2.01 11.81
N LEU A 23 -5.96 1.91 10.93
CA LEU A 23 -5.92 2.63 9.67
C LEU A 23 -6.65 1.82 8.59
N CYS A 24 -7.68 2.40 7.99
CA CYS A 24 -8.47 1.74 6.96
C CYS A 24 -8.29 2.32 5.56
N GLY A 25 -7.57 3.43 5.44
CA GLY A 25 -7.32 4.06 4.14
C GLY A 25 -6.17 5.05 4.16
N LEU A 26 -5.52 5.15 3.01
CA LEU A 26 -4.50 6.14 2.70
C LEU A 26 -4.67 6.52 1.23
N CYS A 27 -4.80 7.79 0.92
CA CYS A 27 -4.85 8.23 -0.47
C CYS A 27 -4.05 9.51 -0.70
N PHE A 28 -3.50 9.64 -1.90
CA PHE A 28 -2.97 10.89 -2.39
C PHE A 28 -4.12 11.73 -2.97
N ALA A 29 -4.31 12.91 -2.46
CA ALA A 29 -5.36 13.87 -2.78
C ALA A 29 -6.60 13.82 -1.88
N SER A 30 -7.21 14.98 -1.77
CA SER A 30 -8.34 15.26 -0.88
C SER A 30 -9.71 14.91 -1.48
N LYS A 31 -9.82 13.83 -2.25
CA LYS A 31 -11.13 13.43 -2.80
C LYS A 31 -12.02 12.91 -1.66
N ASN A 32 -13.16 13.59 -1.47
CA ASN A 32 -14.25 13.22 -0.55
C ASN A 32 -14.01 13.42 0.96
N LEU A 33 -13.29 14.47 1.37
CA LEU A 33 -13.24 14.89 2.77
C LEU A 33 -14.62 15.33 3.32
N ALA A 34 -15.58 15.62 2.44
CA ALA A 34 -16.92 16.10 2.82
C ALA A 34 -17.76 15.08 3.63
N GLN A 35 -17.35 13.82 3.69
CA GLN A 35 -18.07 12.75 4.42
C GLN A 35 -17.34 12.26 5.67
N GLY A 36 -16.24 12.90 6.06
CA GLY A 36 -15.43 12.50 7.19
C GLY A 36 -15.31 13.60 8.26
N GLU A 37 -15.08 13.18 9.49
CA GLU A 37 -14.74 14.07 10.60
C GLU A 37 -13.21 14.22 10.68
N PHE A 38 -12.74 15.46 10.59
CA PHE A 38 -11.32 15.75 10.81
C PHE A 38 -10.97 15.53 12.28
N LEU A 39 -9.99 14.68 12.53
CA LEU A 39 -9.59 14.33 13.89
C LEU A 39 -8.07 14.40 14.00
N ALA A 40 -7.57 15.60 14.24
CA ALA A 40 -6.16 15.76 14.58
C ALA A 40 -5.83 15.04 15.88
N ASP A 41 -4.59 14.54 15.97
CA ASP A 41 -4.02 13.98 17.19
C ASP A 41 -4.64 12.66 17.71
N CYS A 42 -5.30 11.89 16.85
CA CYS A 42 -5.71 10.54 17.17
C CYS A 42 -4.47 9.60 17.18
N LYS A 43 -4.43 8.64 18.12
CA LYS A 43 -3.29 7.72 18.29
C LYS A 43 -2.90 7.02 16.99
N ILE A 44 -3.87 6.47 16.25
CA ILE A 44 -3.58 5.77 14.99
C ILE A 44 -2.97 6.70 13.95
N PHE A 45 -3.45 7.94 13.86
CA PHE A 45 -2.91 8.90 12.90
C PHE A 45 -1.49 9.34 13.28
N ARG A 46 -1.22 9.56 14.57
CA ARG A 46 0.16 9.82 15.04
C ARG A 46 1.11 8.68 14.72
N GLN A 47 0.69 7.44 14.97
CA GLN A 47 1.49 6.26 14.63
C GLN A 47 1.73 6.16 13.13
N SER A 48 0.70 6.36 12.31
CA SER A 48 0.82 6.30 10.85
C SER A 48 1.71 7.41 10.29
N LYS A 49 1.60 8.63 10.82
CA LYS A 49 2.49 9.75 10.44
C LYS A 49 3.94 9.47 10.83
N ASN A 50 4.19 8.98 12.04
CA ASN A 50 5.53 8.59 12.46
C ASN A 50 6.11 7.47 11.58
N TRP A 51 5.31 6.48 11.21
CA TRP A 51 5.70 5.45 10.27
C TRP A 51 6.09 6.06 8.90
N LEU A 52 5.29 6.97 8.39
CA LEU A 52 5.56 7.66 7.12
C LEU A 52 6.79 8.56 7.19
N ASP A 53 7.01 9.27 8.30
CA ASP A 53 8.21 10.09 8.51
C ASP A 53 9.49 9.24 8.45
N ILE A 54 9.50 8.09 9.12
CA ILE A 54 10.62 7.14 9.10
C ILE A 54 10.79 6.58 7.68
N TYR A 55 9.70 6.16 7.04
CA TYR A 55 9.72 5.62 5.68
C TYR A 55 10.29 6.63 4.67
N PHE A 56 9.78 7.86 4.66
CA PHE A 56 10.24 8.90 3.74
C PHE A 56 11.65 9.44 4.06
N SER A 57 12.18 9.14 5.23
CA SER A 57 13.61 9.37 5.52
C SER A 57 14.55 8.35 4.87
N GLY A 58 14.00 7.33 4.19
CA GLY A 58 14.76 6.26 3.54
C GLY A 58 15.12 5.12 4.49
N VAL A 59 14.47 5.02 5.63
CA VAL A 59 14.68 3.97 6.64
C VAL A 59 13.46 3.05 6.66
N CYS A 60 13.70 1.75 6.81
CA CYS A 60 12.63 0.78 7.02
C CYS A 60 12.05 0.95 8.42
N PRO A 61 10.76 1.31 8.57
CA PRO A 61 10.13 1.36 9.89
C PRO A 61 10.14 -0.02 10.55
N ASP A 62 10.38 -0.07 11.85
CA ASP A 62 10.46 -1.30 12.65
C ASP A 62 9.14 -1.70 13.33
N PHE A 63 8.08 -0.98 13.05
CA PHE A 63 6.73 -1.25 13.54
C PHE A 63 5.71 -1.11 12.40
N MET A 64 4.49 -1.60 12.62
CA MET A 64 3.36 -1.48 11.70
C MET A 64 2.18 -0.84 12.44
N PRO A 65 1.58 0.22 11.89
CA PRO A 65 0.29 0.70 12.40
C PRO A 65 -0.77 -0.41 12.30
N GLU A 66 -1.72 -0.43 13.23
CA GLU A 66 -2.86 -1.35 13.13
C GLU A 66 -3.66 -1.07 11.87
N LEU A 67 -3.94 -2.11 11.07
CA LEU A 67 -4.63 -2.00 9.78
C LEU A 67 -6.02 -2.64 9.84
N ASP A 68 -7.02 -1.92 9.34
CA ASP A 68 -8.39 -2.42 9.10
C ASP A 68 -8.65 -2.47 7.60
N LEU A 69 -8.10 -3.50 6.94
CA LEU A 69 -8.23 -3.70 5.51
C LEU A 69 -9.58 -4.33 5.17
N CYS A 70 -10.37 -3.65 4.35
CA CYS A 70 -11.66 -4.13 3.85
C CYS A 70 -11.59 -4.45 2.37
N GLY A 71 -11.96 -5.66 1.99
CA GLY A 71 -11.99 -6.12 0.62
C GLY A 71 -12.57 -7.52 0.51
N SER A 72 -12.62 -8.07 -0.71
CA SER A 72 -12.95 -9.48 -0.90
C SER A 72 -11.90 -10.39 -0.25
N GLU A 73 -12.26 -11.63 0.06
CA GLU A 73 -11.30 -12.63 0.59
C GLU A 73 -10.07 -12.75 -0.31
N PHE A 74 -10.28 -12.72 -1.63
CA PHE A 74 -9.18 -12.75 -2.59
C PHE A 74 -8.28 -11.51 -2.47
N ALA A 75 -8.87 -10.31 -2.40
CA ALA A 75 -8.10 -9.07 -2.26
C ALA A 75 -7.29 -9.06 -0.95
N LEU A 76 -7.90 -9.48 0.16
CA LEU A 76 -7.21 -9.61 1.45
C LEU A 76 -6.03 -10.59 1.39
N SER A 77 -6.19 -11.72 0.68
CA SER A 77 -5.11 -12.68 0.45
C SER A 77 -3.96 -12.06 -0.37
N VAL A 78 -4.28 -11.29 -1.41
CA VAL A 78 -3.26 -10.59 -2.22
C VAL A 78 -2.53 -9.54 -1.40
N TRP A 79 -3.25 -8.72 -0.63
CA TRP A 79 -2.63 -7.69 0.21
C TRP A 79 -1.77 -8.28 1.33
N GLY A 80 -2.11 -9.47 1.83
CA GLY A 80 -1.27 -10.25 2.72
C GLY A 80 0.08 -10.60 2.07
N GLU A 81 0.08 -10.99 0.80
CA GLU A 81 1.33 -11.23 0.05
C GLU A 81 2.15 -9.94 -0.12
N PHE A 82 1.49 -8.78 -0.32
CA PHE A 82 2.22 -7.51 -0.40
C PHE A 82 2.92 -7.17 0.91
N LEU A 83 2.26 -7.36 2.04
CA LEU A 83 2.84 -7.12 3.37
C LEU A 83 4.06 -8.02 3.66
N ALA A 84 4.14 -9.18 3.01
CA ALA A 84 5.28 -10.08 3.10
C ALA A 84 6.50 -9.65 2.27
N ILE A 85 6.35 -8.67 1.35
CA ILE A 85 7.46 -8.17 0.54
C ILE A 85 8.32 -7.24 1.39
N LYS A 86 9.55 -7.63 1.65
CA LYS A 86 10.48 -6.86 2.49
C LYS A 86 10.83 -5.50 1.85
N TYR A 87 11.09 -4.51 2.71
CA TYR A 87 11.64 -3.23 2.30
C TYR A 87 12.90 -3.41 1.45
N GLY A 88 13.02 -2.65 0.37
CA GLY A 88 14.14 -2.75 -0.56
C GLY A 88 14.10 -3.96 -1.49
N SER A 89 13.01 -4.76 -1.46
CA SER A 89 12.81 -5.92 -2.33
C SER A 89 11.59 -5.75 -3.22
N SER A 90 11.57 -6.47 -4.32
CA SER A 90 10.44 -6.50 -5.25
C SER A 90 10.01 -7.93 -5.58
N THR A 91 8.83 -8.07 -6.10
CA THR A 91 8.30 -9.32 -6.66
C THR A 91 7.54 -9.03 -7.95
N SER A 92 7.06 -10.07 -8.62
CA SER A 92 6.26 -9.91 -9.84
C SER A 92 4.82 -10.35 -9.65
N TYR A 93 3.93 -9.80 -10.47
CA TYR A 93 2.51 -10.22 -10.51
C TYR A 93 2.36 -11.73 -10.70
N GLY A 94 3.15 -12.32 -11.61
CA GLY A 94 3.13 -13.76 -11.87
C GLY A 94 3.61 -14.59 -10.69
N LYS A 95 4.62 -14.12 -9.96
CA LYS A 95 5.14 -14.80 -8.77
C LYS A 95 4.13 -14.81 -7.63
N ILE A 96 3.45 -13.69 -7.38
CA ILE A 96 2.35 -13.60 -6.41
C ILE A 96 1.21 -14.54 -6.84
N ALA A 97 0.79 -14.50 -8.10
CA ALA A 97 -0.27 -15.37 -8.63
C ALA A 97 0.05 -16.85 -8.41
N LYS A 98 1.28 -17.27 -8.66
CA LYS A 98 1.75 -18.64 -8.45
C LYS A 98 1.73 -19.03 -6.96
N THR A 99 2.24 -18.17 -6.10
CA THR A 99 2.26 -18.39 -4.64
C THR A 99 0.84 -18.51 -4.09
N LEU A 100 -0.06 -17.61 -4.47
CA LEU A 100 -1.46 -17.66 -4.03
C LEU A 100 -2.22 -18.85 -4.58
N ALA A 101 -1.98 -19.25 -5.84
CA ALA A 101 -2.59 -20.45 -6.41
C ALA A 101 -2.25 -21.69 -5.55
N ALA A 102 -0.99 -21.84 -5.17
CA ALA A 102 -0.55 -22.93 -4.29
C ALA A 102 -1.22 -22.85 -2.91
N LYS A 103 -1.26 -21.67 -2.28
CA LYS A 103 -1.87 -21.46 -0.95
C LYS A 103 -3.39 -21.72 -0.93
N LEU A 104 -4.09 -21.35 -2.01
CA LEU A 104 -5.54 -21.46 -2.13
C LEU A 104 -5.98 -22.79 -2.78
N GLY A 105 -5.06 -23.70 -3.08
CA GLY A 105 -5.36 -24.98 -3.75
C GLY A 105 -5.96 -24.81 -5.15
N LYS A 106 -5.58 -23.75 -5.86
CA LYS A 106 -6.02 -23.46 -7.23
C LYS A 106 -4.94 -23.86 -8.23
N GLU A 107 -5.35 -24.35 -9.38
CA GLU A 107 -4.42 -24.70 -10.45
C GLU A 107 -3.70 -23.45 -11.00
N LYS A 108 -4.43 -22.35 -11.16
CA LYS A 108 -3.91 -21.10 -11.71
C LYS A 108 -4.68 -19.88 -11.21
N ILE A 109 -3.96 -18.77 -11.01
CA ILE A 109 -4.54 -17.44 -10.81
C ILE A 109 -3.97 -16.52 -11.89
N ALA A 110 -4.84 -15.75 -12.55
CA ALA A 110 -4.43 -14.81 -13.58
C ALA A 110 -3.67 -13.62 -12.96
N ALA A 111 -2.57 -13.20 -13.58
CA ALA A 111 -1.81 -12.02 -13.16
C ALA A 111 -2.66 -10.73 -13.16
N GLN A 112 -3.65 -10.66 -14.06
CA GLN A 112 -4.61 -9.53 -14.09
C GLN A 112 -5.46 -9.44 -12.81
N ALA A 113 -5.79 -10.56 -12.17
CA ALA A 113 -6.51 -10.55 -10.89
C ALA A 113 -5.65 -9.93 -9.79
N ILE A 114 -4.34 -10.22 -9.78
CA ILE A 114 -3.38 -9.56 -8.89
C ILE A 114 -3.32 -8.05 -9.20
N GLY A 115 -3.25 -7.67 -10.48
CA GLY A 115 -3.23 -6.28 -10.92
C GLY A 115 -4.46 -5.48 -10.45
N ARG A 116 -5.65 -6.11 -10.47
CA ARG A 116 -6.87 -5.49 -9.91
C ARG A 116 -6.78 -5.27 -8.41
N ALA A 117 -6.25 -6.24 -7.68
CA ALA A 117 -6.04 -6.10 -6.23
C ALA A 117 -4.98 -5.03 -5.88
N VAL A 118 -3.95 -4.87 -6.73
CA VAL A 118 -2.99 -3.74 -6.64
C VAL A 118 -3.73 -2.41 -6.73
N GLY A 119 -4.60 -2.25 -7.73
CA GLY A 119 -5.38 -1.02 -7.93
C GLY A 119 -6.41 -0.74 -6.83
N ALA A 120 -6.87 -1.78 -6.14
CA ALA A 120 -7.87 -1.69 -5.07
C ALA A 120 -7.26 -1.58 -3.66
N ASN A 121 -5.93 -1.56 -3.53
CA ASN A 121 -5.25 -1.44 -2.25
C ASN A 121 -5.68 -0.16 -1.50
N PRO A 122 -6.32 -0.28 -0.32
CA PRO A 122 -6.83 0.88 0.39
C PRO A 122 -5.76 1.67 1.15
N VAL A 123 -4.59 1.08 1.44
CA VAL A 123 -3.52 1.69 2.25
C VAL A 123 -2.17 1.58 1.53
N PRO A 124 -2.02 2.21 0.34
CA PRO A 124 -0.76 2.18 -0.40
C PRO A 124 0.40 2.72 0.42
N ILE A 125 1.62 2.38 0.06
CA ILE A 125 2.88 2.62 0.76
C ILE A 125 3.04 1.67 1.94
N ILE A 126 2.14 1.70 2.91
CA ILE A 126 2.19 0.80 4.10
C ILE A 126 1.91 -0.64 3.66
N VAL A 127 0.86 -0.86 2.85
CA VAL A 127 0.67 -2.10 2.09
C VAL A 127 1.38 -1.93 0.74
N PRO A 128 2.59 -2.49 0.55
CA PRO A 128 3.54 -2.02 -0.45
C PRO A 128 3.30 -2.56 -1.86
N CYS A 129 2.15 -2.25 -2.45
CA CYS A 129 1.83 -2.67 -3.82
C CYS A 129 2.79 -2.08 -4.87
N HIS A 130 3.51 -0.99 -4.57
CA HIS A 130 4.55 -0.44 -5.42
C HIS A 130 5.75 -1.38 -5.63
N ARG A 131 5.98 -2.34 -4.73
CA ARG A 131 7.04 -3.36 -4.85
C ARG A 131 6.70 -4.48 -5.83
N VAL A 132 5.50 -4.46 -6.43
CA VAL A 132 5.09 -5.45 -7.43
C VAL A 132 5.39 -4.91 -8.83
N LEU A 133 6.23 -5.63 -9.57
CA LEU A 133 6.74 -5.27 -10.89
C LEU A 133 6.33 -6.32 -11.94
N GLY A 134 6.60 -6.05 -13.21
CA GLY A 134 6.54 -7.05 -14.27
C GLY A 134 7.62 -8.12 -14.07
N SER A 135 7.50 -9.26 -14.77
CA SER A 135 8.47 -10.36 -14.68
C SER A 135 9.88 -9.98 -15.15
N ASP A 136 9.97 -8.94 -15.98
CA ASP A 136 11.19 -8.34 -16.51
C ASP A 136 11.66 -7.12 -15.71
N PHE A 137 11.17 -6.93 -14.48
CA PHE A 137 11.32 -5.71 -13.66
C PHE A 137 10.66 -4.47 -14.27
N GLY A 138 9.79 -4.65 -15.27
CA GLY A 138 9.09 -3.58 -15.95
C GLY A 138 8.08 -2.90 -15.03
N LEU A 139 7.98 -1.58 -15.18
CA LEU A 139 6.96 -0.80 -14.50
C LEU A 139 5.59 -1.12 -15.08
N LYS A 140 4.68 -1.51 -14.24
CA LYS A 140 3.25 -1.62 -14.53
C LYS A 140 2.51 -0.51 -13.81
N GLY A 141 1.23 -0.31 -14.14
CA GLY A 141 0.41 0.74 -13.59
C GLY A 141 0.46 0.85 -12.07
N TYR A 142 0.18 2.04 -11.58
CA TYR A 142 0.03 2.35 -10.17
C TYR A 142 -1.16 3.29 -10.02
N ALA A 143 -2.03 3.04 -9.04
CA ALA A 143 -3.28 3.78 -8.88
C ALA A 143 -3.08 5.29 -8.70
N TYR A 144 -1.92 5.69 -8.19
CA TYR A 144 -1.56 7.08 -7.94
C TYR A 144 -0.50 7.64 -8.89
N GLY A 145 -0.32 7.00 -10.05
CA GLY A 145 0.59 7.42 -11.11
C GLY A 145 1.99 6.81 -11.01
N LEU A 146 2.58 6.55 -12.17
CA LEU A 146 3.90 5.93 -12.28
C LEU A 146 5.01 6.77 -11.64
N GLU A 147 4.90 8.08 -11.66
CA GLU A 147 5.89 8.99 -11.05
C GLU A 147 6.05 8.70 -9.55
N ARG A 148 4.94 8.52 -8.83
CA ARG A 148 4.96 8.15 -7.41
C ARG A 148 5.52 6.76 -7.19
N LYS A 149 5.17 5.79 -8.04
CA LYS A 149 5.74 4.44 -7.98
C LYS A 149 7.26 4.48 -8.13
N ILE A 150 7.76 5.19 -9.13
CA ILE A 150 9.19 5.38 -9.38
C ILE A 150 9.87 6.02 -8.17
N ALA A 151 9.28 7.06 -7.60
CA ALA A 151 9.84 7.74 -6.44
C ALA A 151 9.95 6.79 -5.21
N LEU A 152 8.93 5.97 -4.96
CA LEU A 152 8.96 4.96 -3.90
C LEU A 152 10.01 3.88 -4.14
N LEU A 153 10.12 3.36 -5.38
CA LEU A 153 11.13 2.38 -5.75
C LEU A 153 12.55 2.93 -5.58
N LYS A 154 12.79 4.18 -5.99
CA LYS A 154 14.07 4.87 -5.80
C LYS A 154 14.40 5.06 -4.32
N LEU A 155 13.43 5.48 -3.53
CA LEU A 155 13.58 5.65 -2.09
C LEU A 155 14.07 4.35 -1.42
N GLU A 156 13.49 3.24 -1.82
CA GLU A 156 13.84 1.90 -1.33
C GLU A 156 15.05 1.27 -2.04
N LYS A 157 15.65 1.95 -3.03
CA LYS A 157 16.78 1.46 -3.86
C LYS A 157 16.47 0.16 -4.60
N ILE A 158 15.22 -0.02 -5.01
CA ILE A 158 14.74 -1.17 -5.78
C ILE A 158 15.07 -0.95 -7.26
N ILE A 159 15.62 -1.98 -7.91
CA ILE A 159 15.92 -1.98 -9.35
C ILE A 159 14.62 -2.20 -10.14
N TYR A 160 14.41 -1.40 -11.17
CA TYR A 160 13.29 -1.51 -12.11
C TYR A 160 13.75 -1.14 -13.53
N LYS A 161 12.94 -1.47 -14.53
CA LYS A 161 13.15 -1.11 -15.95
C LYS A 161 12.03 -0.23 -16.48
#